data_616b1a821f6f772791e71ccf821c0bb5
#
_entry.id   616b1a821f6f772791e71ccf821c0bb5
#
_cell.length_a   1.000
_cell.length_b   1.000
_cell.length_c   1.000
_cell.angle_alpha   90.00
_cell.angle_beta   90.00
_cell.angle_gamma   90.00
#
_symmetry.space_group_name_H-M   'P 1'
#
loop_
_entity.id
_entity.type
_entity.pdbx_description
1 polymer ?
#
loop_
_entity_poly.entity_id
_entity_poly.type
_entity_poly.pdbx_seq_one_letter_code
_entity_poly.pdbx_strand_id
1 'polypeptide(L)'
;MALTRPLTCYLLPVTCYLMQTTATATRCAPVRVPAEITAHLARFGLTLGDLLTDSNPKVERGSGQAMGRILHHLPARALAAAITPGHRGSTAPRSYLATLAHLAAAEGLTDQALAHNGCLWATAGCAAGCLNWAGHGGLSPAVAAARGRRTLAMIANPALYGRAILWAIVRAWAQAQAQGLPLAARLRGTDEGPRCGWHRLGLLVPVADAVALAHRFGAAITPGAVTLADALGVLRAEGSLHLYDYSKAPLSGPLGLWAQADAGFDVTASLAADRATAVADAALAVRAGFRLAVPVALRKGQPLPVALTLAPDHGPAVTVPAVNGDLTDHRWADPEGVAVILRSKVSRGAGPEAAPFHLAAIPDAQPLADGTARLIWAP
;
A
#
# COMPACT_ATOMS: atom_id res chain seq x y z
N MET A 1 -5.39 -33.42 -7.57
CA MET A 1 -5.81 -33.63 -6.19
C MET A 1 -6.19 -32.27 -5.62
N ALA A 2 -7.48 -32.00 -5.55
CA ALA A 2 -8.01 -30.74 -5.01
C ALA A 2 -8.13 -30.89 -3.48
N LEU A 3 -7.35 -30.11 -2.74
CA LEU A 3 -7.46 -30.01 -1.29
C LEU A 3 -8.53 -28.97 -0.97
N THR A 4 -9.77 -29.41 -0.82
CA THR A 4 -10.84 -28.64 -0.19
C THR A 4 -10.59 -28.59 1.32
N ARG A 5 -10.30 -27.42 1.86
CA ARG A 5 -10.29 -27.16 3.32
C ARG A 5 -11.72 -26.85 3.78
N PRO A 6 -12.17 -27.41 4.91
CA PRO A 6 -13.45 -27.06 5.49
C PRO A 6 -13.41 -25.65 6.10
N LEU A 7 -14.36 -24.80 5.69
CA LEU A 7 -14.70 -23.53 6.33
C LEU A 7 -15.33 -23.83 7.70
N THR A 8 -14.57 -23.68 8.77
CA THR A 8 -15.13 -23.70 10.13
C THR A 8 -15.64 -22.30 10.45
N CYS A 9 -16.95 -22.11 10.28
CA CYS A 9 -17.65 -20.90 10.74
C CYS A 9 -17.64 -20.82 12.26
N TYR A 10 -16.86 -19.90 12.81
CA TYR A 10 -17.10 -19.39 14.16
C TYR A 10 -18.02 -18.17 14.06
N LEU A 11 -19.32 -18.41 13.94
CA LEU A 11 -20.35 -17.42 14.19
C LEU A 11 -20.61 -17.37 15.69
N LEU A 12 -19.96 -16.44 16.40
CA LEU A 12 -20.46 -16.00 17.71
C LEU A 12 -21.48 -14.88 17.50
N PRO A 13 -22.59 -14.88 18.25
CA PRO A 13 -23.71 -13.98 18.02
C PRO A 13 -23.38 -12.56 18.52
N VAL A 14 -22.97 -11.66 17.63
CA VAL A 14 -22.85 -10.21 17.88
C VAL A 14 -24.23 -9.50 17.88
N THR A 15 -25.30 -10.23 17.69
CA THR A 15 -26.64 -9.69 17.39
C THR A 15 -27.43 -9.21 18.62
N CYS A 16 -26.88 -9.20 19.83
CA CYS A 16 -27.65 -8.91 21.03
C CYS A 16 -27.38 -7.58 21.75
N TYR A 17 -26.52 -6.71 21.22
CA TYR A 17 -26.19 -5.45 21.94
C TYR A 17 -26.74 -4.14 21.33
N LEU A 18 -27.48 -4.22 20.20
CA LEU A 18 -27.95 -3.01 19.49
C LEU A 18 -29.45 -2.74 19.59
N MET A 19 -30.21 -3.51 20.36
CA MET A 19 -31.64 -3.25 20.55
C MET A 19 -31.93 -3.08 22.04
N GLN A 20 -31.79 -1.88 22.55
CA GLN A 20 -32.60 -1.25 23.61
C GLN A 20 -31.89 0.00 24.14
N THR A 21 -32.08 1.14 23.50
CA THR A 21 -32.13 2.42 24.18
C THR A 21 -32.99 3.41 23.38
N THR A 22 -34.29 3.31 23.51
CA THR A 22 -35.13 4.50 23.42
C THR A 22 -34.87 5.30 24.69
N ALA A 23 -33.93 6.19 24.68
CA ALA A 23 -33.69 7.13 25.75
C ALA A 23 -33.36 8.48 25.14
N THR A 24 -34.24 9.47 25.44
CA THR A 24 -34.00 10.92 25.47
C THR A 24 -32.71 11.39 24.79
N ALA A 25 -32.86 12.14 23.71
CA ALA A 25 -31.76 12.79 22.97
C ALA A 25 -31.02 13.78 23.90
N THR A 26 -30.23 13.25 24.81
CA THR A 26 -29.12 13.99 25.41
C THR A 26 -28.19 14.35 24.26
N ARG A 27 -27.97 15.63 23.98
CA ARG A 27 -26.97 16.09 23.01
C ARG A 27 -25.63 15.51 23.42
N CYS A 28 -25.28 14.34 22.87
CA CYS A 28 -23.98 13.75 23.10
C CYS A 28 -22.93 14.76 22.64
N ALA A 29 -21.95 15.01 23.49
CA ALA A 29 -20.81 15.84 23.14
C ALA A 29 -20.21 15.34 21.81
N PRO A 30 -19.76 16.24 20.92
CA PRO A 30 -19.25 15.84 19.63
C PRO A 30 -18.09 14.84 19.84
N VAL A 31 -18.25 13.65 19.31
CA VAL A 31 -17.23 12.59 19.40
C VAL A 31 -15.94 13.10 18.75
N ARG A 32 -14.90 13.21 19.55
CA ARG A 32 -13.58 13.71 19.13
C ARG A 32 -12.63 12.53 18.88
N VAL A 33 -11.67 12.74 17.98
CA VAL A 33 -10.52 11.85 17.87
C VAL A 33 -9.84 11.76 19.24
N PRO A 34 -9.44 10.56 19.72
CA PRO A 34 -8.77 10.43 21.02
C PRO A 34 -7.59 11.38 21.17
N ALA A 35 -7.47 11.97 22.35
CA ALA A 35 -6.46 13.01 22.61
C ALA A 35 -5.03 12.50 22.41
N GLU A 36 -4.76 11.24 22.78
CA GLU A 36 -3.47 10.59 22.58
C GLU A 36 -3.10 10.44 21.11
N ILE A 37 -4.05 10.15 20.21
CA ILE A 37 -3.83 10.11 18.77
C ILE A 37 -3.49 11.50 18.24
N THR A 38 -4.30 12.48 18.64
CA THR A 38 -4.08 13.88 18.21
C THR A 38 -2.73 14.40 18.70
N ALA A 39 -2.40 14.16 19.97
CA ALA A 39 -1.12 14.57 20.56
C ALA A 39 0.07 13.86 19.86
N HIS A 40 -0.05 12.55 19.59
CA HIS A 40 0.98 11.82 18.87
C HIS A 40 1.25 12.42 17.49
N LEU A 41 0.21 12.65 16.69
CA LEU A 41 0.36 13.23 15.36
C LEU A 41 0.92 14.66 15.40
N ALA A 42 0.48 15.48 16.37
CA ALA A 42 0.91 16.86 16.53
C ALA A 42 2.41 16.99 16.80
N ARG A 43 3.05 16.03 17.50
CA ARG A 43 4.50 15.98 17.71
C ARG A 43 5.27 15.98 16.39
N PHE A 44 4.71 15.42 15.35
CA PHE A 44 5.28 15.35 14.00
C PHE A 44 4.71 16.42 13.06
N GLY A 45 3.94 17.37 13.58
CA GLY A 45 3.27 18.40 12.78
C GLY A 45 2.25 17.82 11.80
N LEU A 46 1.56 16.76 12.21
CA LEU A 46 0.53 16.08 11.44
C LEU A 46 -0.84 16.21 12.11
N THR A 47 -1.87 16.18 11.30
CA THR A 47 -3.26 15.99 11.69
C THR A 47 -3.79 14.67 11.13
N LEU A 48 -4.95 14.24 11.54
CA LEU A 48 -5.62 13.07 10.96
C LEU A 48 -5.84 13.23 9.44
N GLY A 49 -6.08 14.46 8.97
CA GLY A 49 -6.26 14.76 7.56
C GLY A 49 -5.00 14.58 6.71
N ASP A 50 -3.83 14.64 7.33
CA ASP A 50 -2.55 14.51 6.62
C ASP A 50 -2.15 13.05 6.36
N LEU A 51 -2.86 12.07 6.91
CA LEU A 51 -2.46 10.66 6.82
C LEU A 51 -2.77 10.07 5.44
N LEU A 52 -3.98 10.28 4.94
CA LEU A 52 -4.42 9.76 3.66
C LEU A 52 -4.53 10.87 2.63
N THR A 53 -3.90 10.70 1.48
CA THR A 53 -3.96 11.66 0.37
C THR A 53 -5.10 11.35 -0.57
N ASP A 54 -5.70 12.39 -1.15
CA ASP A 54 -6.94 12.32 -1.91
C ASP A 54 -6.75 11.72 -3.30
N SER A 55 -5.61 11.89 -3.94
CA SER A 55 -5.56 11.51 -5.33
C SER A 55 -4.19 11.24 -5.91
N ASN A 56 -4.22 10.38 -6.91
CA ASN A 56 -3.36 10.44 -8.07
C ASN A 56 -4.25 10.27 -9.31
N PRO A 57 -3.79 10.65 -10.52
CA PRO A 57 -4.62 10.61 -11.72
C PRO A 57 -5.19 9.23 -12.09
N LYS A 58 -4.61 8.12 -11.60
CA LYS A 58 -5.12 6.77 -11.83
C LYS A 58 -6.29 6.44 -10.91
N VAL A 59 -6.23 6.90 -9.66
CA VAL A 59 -7.33 6.76 -8.69
C VAL A 59 -8.51 7.61 -9.13
N GLU A 60 -8.27 8.84 -9.58
CA GLU A 60 -9.31 9.74 -10.07
C GLU A 60 -10.07 9.19 -11.28
N ARG A 61 -9.38 8.50 -12.20
CA ARG A 61 -10.03 7.84 -13.34
C ARG A 61 -10.97 6.71 -12.93
N GLY A 62 -10.76 6.11 -11.78
CA GLY A 62 -11.65 5.13 -11.17
C GLY A 62 -12.70 5.73 -10.22
N SER A 63 -12.80 7.06 -10.09
CA SER A 63 -13.64 7.71 -9.08
C SER A 63 -15.14 7.39 -9.18
N GLY A 64 -15.64 7.00 -10.37
CA GLY A 64 -17.01 6.51 -10.52
C GLY A 64 -17.28 5.13 -9.94
N GLN A 65 -16.24 4.38 -9.56
CA GLN A 65 -16.35 3.03 -8.99
C GLN A 65 -16.05 3.01 -7.49
N ALA A 66 -15.13 3.85 -7.02
CA ALA A 66 -14.77 3.97 -5.62
C ALA A 66 -14.07 5.30 -5.34
N MET A 67 -14.15 5.78 -4.10
CA MET A 67 -13.33 6.87 -3.62
C MET A 67 -11.95 6.34 -3.23
N GLY A 68 -10.89 6.80 -3.89
CA GLY A 68 -9.52 6.37 -3.59
C GLY A 68 -8.85 7.19 -2.49
N ARG A 69 -8.08 6.54 -1.64
CA ARG A 69 -7.19 7.16 -0.64
C ARG A 69 -5.87 6.41 -0.57
N ILE A 70 -4.78 7.15 -0.46
CA ILE A 70 -3.44 6.57 -0.44
C ILE A 70 -2.63 7.09 0.73
N LEU A 71 -2.02 6.19 1.49
CA LEU A 71 -1.01 6.50 2.49
C LEU A 71 0.38 6.42 1.85
N HIS A 72 1.20 7.44 2.08
CA HIS A 72 2.56 7.50 1.58
C HIS A 72 3.56 7.74 2.72
N HIS A 73 4.58 6.89 2.81
CA HIS A 73 5.77 7.06 3.64
C HIS A 73 7.02 7.22 2.78
N LEU A 74 8.16 7.45 3.40
CA LEU A 74 9.45 7.40 2.72
C LEU A 74 9.86 5.92 2.48
N PRO A 75 10.18 5.53 1.24
CA PRO A 75 10.53 4.17 0.90
C PRO A 75 11.98 3.83 1.27
N ALA A 76 12.28 2.54 1.36
CA ALA A 76 13.60 1.99 1.57
C ALA A 76 14.36 2.76 2.67
N ARG A 77 15.59 3.19 2.39
CA ARG A 77 16.41 4.02 3.30
C ARG A 77 16.30 5.52 3.02
N ALA A 78 15.24 5.96 2.37
CA ALA A 78 15.08 7.38 2.02
C ALA A 78 15.01 8.28 3.26
N LEU A 79 14.49 7.80 4.39
CA LEU A 79 14.51 8.54 5.65
C LEU A 79 15.95 8.69 6.17
N ALA A 80 16.73 7.61 6.21
CA ALA A 80 18.13 7.65 6.61
C ALA A 80 18.93 8.63 5.74
N ALA A 81 18.76 8.54 4.42
CA ALA A 81 19.37 9.47 3.48
C ALA A 81 18.95 10.94 3.72
N ALA A 82 17.68 11.14 4.10
CA ALA A 82 17.16 12.49 4.37
C ALA A 82 17.76 13.13 5.62
N ILE A 83 18.08 12.35 6.66
CA ILE A 83 18.58 12.87 7.94
C ILE A 83 20.10 12.81 8.09
N THR A 84 20.82 12.15 7.17
CA THR A 84 22.29 12.06 7.21
C THR A 84 22.92 13.37 6.68
N PRO A 85 23.76 14.05 7.46
CA PRO A 85 24.44 15.25 7.00
C PRO A 85 25.30 14.99 5.77
N GLY A 86 25.25 15.87 4.78
CA GLY A 86 26.12 15.81 3.59
C GLY A 86 25.73 14.76 2.54
N HIS A 87 24.63 14.05 2.70
CA HIS A 87 24.16 13.10 1.69
C HIS A 87 23.82 13.80 0.36
N ARG A 88 24.54 13.44 -0.72
CA ARG A 88 24.46 14.12 -2.03
C ARG A 88 23.31 13.61 -2.93
N GLY A 89 22.60 12.57 -2.54
CA GLY A 89 21.58 11.90 -3.36
C GLY A 89 20.18 12.49 -3.30
N SER A 90 19.95 13.54 -2.51
CA SER A 90 18.61 14.13 -2.36
C SER A 90 18.49 15.39 -3.22
N THR A 91 17.53 15.40 -4.14
CA THR A 91 17.10 16.60 -4.88
C THR A 91 16.23 17.53 -4.04
N ALA A 92 15.87 17.12 -2.81
CA ALA A 92 15.10 17.93 -1.89
C ALA A 92 15.94 19.08 -1.32
N PRO A 93 15.39 20.30 -1.18
CA PRO A 93 16.07 21.43 -0.57
C PRO A 93 16.58 21.08 0.83
N ARG A 94 17.82 21.50 1.13
CA ARG A 94 18.51 21.22 2.41
C ARG A 94 17.69 21.59 3.64
N SER A 95 16.82 22.61 3.55
CA SER A 95 15.94 23.05 4.64
C SER A 95 14.96 21.97 5.13
N TYR A 96 14.42 21.13 4.24
CA TYR A 96 13.48 20.05 4.63
C TYR A 96 14.18 18.87 5.27
N LEU A 97 15.39 18.56 4.78
CA LEU A 97 16.23 17.51 5.36
C LEU A 97 16.65 17.89 6.78
N ALA A 98 17.07 19.14 6.98
CA ALA A 98 17.39 19.66 8.31
C ALA A 98 16.18 19.60 9.25
N THR A 99 14.98 19.90 8.77
CA THR A 99 13.74 19.80 9.58
C THR A 99 13.47 18.37 10.02
N LEU A 100 13.62 17.37 9.14
CA LEU A 100 13.40 15.96 9.49
C LEU A 100 14.48 15.45 10.45
N ALA A 101 15.73 15.83 10.25
CA ALA A 101 16.84 15.49 11.15
C ALA A 101 16.63 16.09 12.55
N HIS A 102 16.25 17.36 12.60
CA HIS A 102 15.93 18.03 13.87
C HIS A 102 14.74 17.35 14.58
N LEU A 103 13.68 17.03 13.85
CA LEU A 103 12.51 16.34 14.40
C LEU A 103 12.87 14.95 14.92
N ALA A 104 13.66 14.17 14.17
CA ALA A 104 14.13 12.86 14.63
C ALA A 104 14.97 12.95 15.91
N ALA A 105 15.85 13.96 15.99
CA ALA A 105 16.67 14.20 17.19
C ALA A 105 15.82 14.65 18.39
N ALA A 106 14.90 15.61 18.20
CA ALA A 106 14.01 16.10 19.24
C ALA A 106 13.12 15.01 19.85
N GLU A 107 12.73 14.02 19.03
CA GLU A 107 11.93 12.88 19.44
C GLU A 107 12.75 11.67 19.90
N GLY A 108 14.09 11.74 19.91
CA GLY A 108 14.99 10.64 20.28
C GLY A 108 14.95 9.46 19.30
N LEU A 109 14.62 9.70 18.03
CA LEU A 109 14.41 8.68 17.01
C LEU A 109 15.56 8.55 16.00
N THR A 110 16.70 9.22 16.22
CA THR A 110 17.78 9.28 15.23
C THR A 110 18.25 7.89 14.81
N ASP A 111 18.55 7.00 15.76
CA ASP A 111 19.05 5.65 15.46
C ASP A 111 17.99 4.80 14.74
N GLN A 112 16.74 4.86 15.21
CA GLN A 112 15.63 4.16 14.58
C GLN A 112 15.39 4.66 13.15
N ALA A 113 15.49 5.97 12.93
CA ALA A 113 15.31 6.58 11.63
C ALA A 113 16.47 6.24 10.66
N LEU A 114 17.70 6.17 11.15
CA LEU A 114 18.87 5.72 10.38
C LEU A 114 18.79 4.22 10.02
N ALA A 115 18.25 3.40 10.92
CA ALA A 115 18.06 1.96 10.72
C ALA A 115 16.79 1.62 9.92
N HIS A 116 15.89 2.60 9.71
CA HIS A 116 14.61 2.33 9.06
C HIS A 116 14.77 1.97 7.59
N ASN A 117 14.11 0.87 7.18
CA ASN A 117 13.92 0.48 5.80
C ASN A 117 12.42 0.25 5.56
N GLY A 118 11.78 1.18 4.86
CA GLY A 118 10.35 1.10 4.52
C GLY A 118 10.01 0.10 3.42
N CYS A 119 11.02 -0.54 2.78
CA CYS A 119 10.81 -1.48 1.69
C CYS A 119 11.65 -2.74 1.89
N LEU A 120 11.12 -3.71 2.62
CA LEU A 120 11.84 -4.96 2.95
C LEU A 120 12.25 -5.78 1.71
N TRP A 121 11.46 -5.70 0.66
CA TRP A 121 11.60 -6.50 -0.57
C TRP A 121 12.13 -5.68 -1.76
N ALA A 122 12.57 -4.44 -1.51
CA ALA A 122 13.16 -3.63 -2.58
C ALA A 122 14.49 -4.21 -3.03
N THR A 123 14.64 -4.32 -4.35
CA THR A 123 15.92 -4.59 -5.01
C THR A 123 16.66 -3.28 -5.25
N ALA A 124 17.91 -3.35 -5.67
CA ALA A 124 18.71 -2.17 -6.01
C ALA A 124 18.05 -1.35 -7.13
N GLY A 125 17.60 -2.00 -8.19
CA GLY A 125 16.90 -1.35 -9.30
C GLY A 125 15.55 -0.76 -8.89
N CYS A 126 14.80 -1.46 -8.02
CA CYS A 126 13.56 -0.92 -7.46
C CYS A 126 13.82 0.35 -6.64
N ALA A 127 14.88 0.37 -5.84
CA ALA A 127 15.24 1.54 -5.03
C ALA A 127 15.66 2.72 -5.92
N ALA A 128 16.46 2.45 -6.97
CA ALA A 128 16.93 3.45 -7.92
C ALA A 128 15.80 4.03 -8.79
N GLY A 129 14.88 3.16 -9.27
CA GLY A 129 13.71 3.53 -10.06
C GLY A 129 12.46 3.87 -9.24
N CYS A 130 12.60 4.16 -7.95
CA CYS A 130 11.48 4.31 -7.04
C CYS A 130 10.52 5.44 -7.45
N LEU A 131 9.22 5.12 -7.44
CA LEU A 131 8.13 6.09 -7.71
C LEU A 131 8.13 7.28 -6.72
N ASN A 132 8.80 7.16 -5.57
CA ASN A 132 8.98 8.27 -4.64
C ASN A 132 9.68 9.47 -5.28
N TRP A 133 10.57 9.19 -6.22
CA TRP A 133 11.36 10.20 -6.95
C TRP A 133 10.76 10.54 -8.31
N ALA A 134 9.64 9.91 -8.69
CA ALA A 134 8.98 10.14 -9.97
C ALA A 134 7.83 11.17 -9.84
N GLY A 135 7.61 11.93 -10.92
CA GLY A 135 6.51 12.89 -11.04
C GLY A 135 6.54 13.97 -9.95
N HIS A 136 5.36 14.48 -9.58
CA HIS A 136 5.21 15.54 -8.56
C HIS A 136 5.78 15.15 -7.19
N GLY A 137 5.72 13.87 -6.82
CA GLY A 137 6.22 13.39 -5.54
C GLY A 137 7.72 13.55 -5.37
N GLY A 138 8.49 13.41 -6.46
CA GLY A 138 9.94 13.60 -6.47
C GLY A 138 10.38 15.06 -6.61
N LEU A 139 9.50 15.92 -7.12
CA LEU A 139 9.81 17.32 -7.40
C LEU A 139 9.42 18.26 -6.25
N SER A 140 8.52 17.85 -5.35
CA SER A 140 8.03 18.69 -4.26
C SER A 140 8.68 18.36 -2.92
N PRO A 141 9.52 19.27 -2.40
CA PRO A 141 10.09 19.11 -1.07
C PRO A 141 9.04 18.98 0.04
N ALA A 142 7.90 19.65 -0.10
CA ALA A 142 6.80 19.55 0.86
C ALA A 142 6.21 18.14 0.92
N VAL A 143 6.12 17.45 -0.22
CA VAL A 143 5.68 16.07 -0.29
C VAL A 143 6.68 15.14 0.40
N ALA A 144 7.98 15.33 0.16
CA ALA A 144 9.02 14.56 0.82
C ALA A 144 9.02 14.77 2.34
N ALA A 145 8.87 16.02 2.80
CA ALA A 145 8.74 16.35 4.22
C ALA A 145 7.50 15.70 4.86
N ALA A 146 6.34 15.76 4.21
CA ALA A 146 5.11 15.14 4.71
C ALA A 146 5.26 13.61 4.82
N ARG A 147 5.86 12.95 3.85
CA ARG A 147 6.18 11.52 3.89
C ARG A 147 7.14 11.20 5.04
N GLY A 148 8.19 12.00 5.22
CA GLY A 148 9.16 11.85 6.31
C GLY A 148 8.52 11.97 7.68
N ARG A 149 7.66 12.97 7.90
CA ARG A 149 6.92 13.14 9.16
C ARG A 149 6.03 11.94 9.48
N ARG A 150 5.28 11.41 8.48
CA ARG A 150 4.47 10.20 8.65
C ARG A 150 5.33 8.99 9.00
N THR A 151 6.49 8.84 8.35
CA THR A 151 7.44 7.77 8.63
C THR A 151 7.95 7.86 10.07
N LEU A 152 8.36 9.05 10.52
CA LEU A 152 8.80 9.27 11.91
C LEU A 152 7.68 9.00 12.92
N ALA A 153 6.46 9.45 12.65
CA ALA A 153 5.31 9.17 13.51
C ALA A 153 5.04 7.66 13.63
N MET A 154 5.13 6.92 12.52
CA MET A 154 5.00 5.46 12.51
C MET A 154 6.11 4.78 13.31
N ILE A 155 7.38 5.22 13.17
CA ILE A 155 8.51 4.65 13.91
C ILE A 155 8.38 4.91 15.42
N ALA A 156 7.93 6.11 15.81
CA ALA A 156 7.82 6.52 17.21
C ALA A 156 6.83 5.66 18.00
N ASN A 157 5.69 5.35 17.42
CA ASN A 157 4.69 4.48 18.05
C ASN A 157 3.82 3.82 16.97
N PRO A 158 4.22 2.65 16.46
CA PRO A 158 3.48 1.96 15.39
C PRO A 158 2.03 1.64 15.75
N ALA A 159 1.74 1.23 16.99
CA ALA A 159 0.40 0.86 17.42
C ALA A 159 -0.53 2.08 17.47
N LEU A 160 -0.08 3.19 18.06
CA LEU A 160 -0.86 4.41 18.12
C LEU A 160 -1.04 5.04 16.73
N TYR A 161 0.00 4.95 15.88
CA TYR A 161 -0.09 5.36 14.49
C TYR A 161 -1.08 4.49 13.70
N GLY A 162 -1.11 3.18 13.95
CA GLY A 162 -2.11 2.27 13.38
C GLY A 162 -3.53 2.65 13.76
N ARG A 163 -3.78 3.03 15.03
CA ARG A 163 -5.08 3.57 15.47
C ARG A 163 -5.43 4.88 14.75
N ALA A 164 -4.44 5.76 14.55
CA ALA A 164 -4.65 6.99 13.77
C ALA A 164 -5.05 6.67 12.31
N ILE A 165 -4.42 5.68 11.68
CA ILE A 165 -4.79 5.19 10.34
C ILE A 165 -6.21 4.62 10.33
N LEU A 166 -6.60 3.84 11.34
CA LEU A 166 -7.99 3.37 11.48
C LEU A 166 -8.99 4.54 11.47
N TRP A 167 -8.76 5.55 12.30
CA TRP A 167 -9.59 6.75 12.34
C TRP A 167 -9.63 7.51 11.01
N ALA A 168 -8.49 7.61 10.31
CA ALA A 168 -8.41 8.25 9.00
C ALA A 168 -9.18 7.46 7.92
N ILE A 169 -9.07 6.14 7.92
CA ILE A 169 -9.80 5.26 6.99
C ILE A 169 -11.31 5.39 7.22
N VAL A 170 -11.77 5.28 8.48
CA VAL A 170 -13.21 5.36 8.79
C VAL A 170 -13.79 6.73 8.44
N ARG A 171 -13.05 7.81 8.68
CA ARG A 171 -13.43 9.15 8.22
C ARG A 171 -13.57 9.23 6.70
N ALA A 172 -12.60 8.68 5.96
CA ALA A 172 -12.63 8.66 4.51
C ALA A 172 -13.75 7.74 3.98
N TRP A 173 -14.00 6.61 4.65
CA TRP A 173 -15.12 5.72 4.34
C TRP A 173 -16.46 6.44 4.48
N ALA A 174 -16.69 7.17 5.57
CA ALA A 174 -17.91 7.94 5.74
C ALA A 174 -18.09 9.01 4.64
N GLN A 175 -16.99 9.63 4.18
CA GLN A 175 -17.04 10.55 3.04
C GLN A 175 -17.42 9.82 1.73
N ALA A 176 -16.90 8.60 1.53
CA ALA A 176 -17.24 7.78 0.37
C ALA A 176 -18.73 7.38 0.40
N GLN A 177 -19.21 6.88 1.56
CA GLN A 177 -20.62 6.51 1.73
C GLN A 177 -21.58 7.68 1.48
N ALA A 178 -21.20 8.89 1.90
CA ALA A 178 -22.00 10.10 1.62
C ALA A 178 -22.10 10.41 0.10
N GLN A 179 -21.23 9.81 -0.73
CA GLN A 179 -21.26 9.91 -2.19
C GLN A 179 -21.84 8.64 -2.84
N GLY A 180 -22.31 7.68 -2.07
CA GLY A 180 -22.80 6.39 -2.57
C GLY A 180 -21.70 5.48 -3.14
N LEU A 181 -20.45 5.66 -2.72
CA LEU A 181 -19.28 4.94 -3.23
C LEU A 181 -18.63 4.09 -2.14
N PRO A 182 -18.02 2.93 -2.46
CA PRO A 182 -17.09 2.27 -1.57
C PRO A 182 -15.79 3.09 -1.44
N LEU A 183 -15.08 2.90 -0.32
CA LEU A 183 -13.73 3.43 -0.15
C LEU A 183 -12.71 2.41 -0.65
N ALA A 184 -11.74 2.88 -1.43
CA ALA A 184 -10.56 2.13 -1.81
C ALA A 184 -9.32 2.73 -1.13
N ALA A 185 -8.77 2.04 -0.14
CA ALA A 185 -7.62 2.50 0.62
C ALA A 185 -6.36 1.70 0.30
N ARG A 186 -5.32 2.40 -0.18
CA ARG A 186 -3.99 1.85 -0.41
C ARG A 186 -3.05 2.33 0.69
N LEU A 187 -2.50 1.39 1.46
CA LEU A 187 -1.66 1.73 2.61
C LEU A 187 -0.15 1.74 2.31
N ARG A 188 0.24 1.37 1.09
CA ARG A 188 1.63 1.30 0.63
C ARG A 188 1.80 2.08 -0.68
N GLY A 189 1.59 3.39 -0.61
CA GLY A 189 1.69 4.24 -1.79
C GLY A 189 3.10 4.30 -2.39
N THR A 190 4.13 4.28 -1.54
CA THR A 190 5.55 4.41 -1.93
C THR A 190 6.50 3.51 -1.13
N ASP A 191 6.02 2.79 -0.14
CA ASP A 191 6.78 1.90 0.73
C ASP A 191 6.02 0.58 0.95
N GLU A 192 6.53 -0.30 1.82
CA GLU A 192 5.85 -1.53 2.24
C GLU A 192 5.25 -1.43 3.65
N GLY A 193 5.21 -0.23 4.23
CA GLY A 193 4.64 0.05 5.53
C GLY A 193 5.56 -0.34 6.70
N PRO A 194 5.00 -0.61 7.88
CA PRO A 194 5.77 -1.01 9.05
C PRO A 194 6.46 -2.35 8.82
N ARG A 195 7.60 -2.58 9.52
CA ARG A 195 8.42 -3.79 9.38
C ARG A 195 7.64 -5.11 9.53
N CYS A 196 6.58 -5.11 10.32
CA CYS A 196 5.69 -6.27 10.46
C CYS A 196 4.61 -6.36 9.38
N GLY A 197 4.52 -5.37 8.48
CA GLY A 197 3.40 -5.23 7.54
C GLY A 197 2.12 -4.73 8.21
N TRP A 198 1.24 -4.09 7.43
CA TRP A 198 -0.03 -3.57 7.95
C TRP A 198 -0.97 -4.68 8.48
N HIS A 199 -0.90 -5.86 7.89
CA HIS A 199 -1.72 -7.02 8.26
C HIS A 199 -1.33 -7.64 9.60
N ARG A 200 -0.14 -7.33 10.12
CA ARG A 200 0.37 -7.81 11.41
C ARG A 200 0.63 -6.70 12.42
N LEU A 201 0.44 -5.45 12.02
CA LEU A 201 0.61 -4.34 12.94
C LEU A 201 -0.39 -4.45 14.08
N GLY A 202 0.12 -4.73 15.27
CA GLY A 202 -0.70 -4.75 16.49
C GLY A 202 -1.12 -3.33 16.87
N LEU A 203 -2.41 -3.09 17.01
CA LEU A 203 -2.92 -1.78 17.40
C LEU A 203 -3.88 -1.81 18.58
N LEU A 204 -4.47 -2.93 18.91
CA LEU A 204 -5.51 -3.09 19.93
C LEU A 204 -6.52 -1.94 19.92
N VAL A 205 -7.66 -2.16 19.29
CA VAL A 205 -8.71 -1.15 19.19
C VAL A 205 -9.48 -1.04 20.52
N PRO A 206 -9.37 0.07 21.26
CA PRO A 206 -10.16 0.26 22.46
C PRO A 206 -11.67 0.22 22.16
N VAL A 207 -12.46 -0.30 23.08
CA VAL A 207 -13.94 -0.28 22.98
C VAL A 207 -14.44 1.16 22.77
N ALA A 208 -13.83 2.12 23.45
CA ALA A 208 -14.17 3.55 23.32
C ALA A 208 -13.96 4.06 21.88
N ASP A 209 -12.87 3.64 21.18
CA ASP A 209 -12.65 4.01 19.79
C ASP A 209 -13.72 3.41 18.88
N ALA A 210 -14.04 2.13 19.04
CA ALA A 210 -15.06 1.46 18.23
C ALA A 210 -16.44 2.11 18.41
N VAL A 211 -16.84 2.39 19.66
CA VAL A 211 -18.09 3.11 19.98
C VAL A 211 -18.09 4.51 19.38
N ALA A 212 -16.99 5.24 19.52
CA ALA A 212 -16.85 6.59 18.99
C ALA A 212 -16.96 6.63 17.46
N LEU A 213 -16.30 5.68 16.76
CA LEU A 213 -16.34 5.55 15.30
C LEU A 213 -17.73 5.16 14.81
N ALA A 214 -18.40 4.22 15.50
CA ALA A 214 -19.78 3.83 15.18
C ALA A 214 -20.75 5.01 15.36
N HIS A 215 -20.66 5.71 16.50
CA HIS A 215 -21.54 6.84 16.79
C HIS A 215 -21.35 8.01 15.83
N ARG A 216 -20.09 8.32 15.50
CA ARG A 216 -19.76 9.50 14.67
C ARG A 216 -19.97 9.27 13.19
N PHE A 217 -19.67 8.07 12.71
CA PHE A 217 -19.59 7.75 11.27
C PHE A 217 -20.51 6.61 10.83
N GLY A 218 -21.20 5.96 11.76
CA GLY A 218 -22.02 4.77 11.46
C GLY A 218 -21.18 3.53 11.12
N ALA A 219 -19.87 3.53 11.40
CA ALA A 219 -18.96 2.47 11.00
C ALA A 219 -18.96 1.32 12.02
N ALA A 220 -19.26 0.11 11.57
CA ALA A 220 -19.14 -1.09 12.40
C ALA A 220 -17.66 -1.50 12.52
N ILE A 221 -17.05 -1.21 13.66
CA ILE A 221 -15.66 -1.51 13.99
C ILE A 221 -15.60 -2.57 15.09
N THR A 222 -14.76 -3.58 14.90
CA THR A 222 -14.59 -4.67 15.88
C THR A 222 -13.80 -4.17 17.10
N PRO A 223 -14.41 -4.04 18.29
CA PRO A 223 -13.69 -3.67 19.50
C PRO A 223 -12.76 -4.81 19.92
N GLY A 224 -11.62 -4.48 20.52
CA GLY A 224 -10.60 -5.46 20.89
C GLY A 224 -9.83 -6.06 19.73
N ALA A 225 -10.13 -5.66 18.49
CA ALA A 225 -9.36 -6.08 17.32
C ALA A 225 -7.88 -5.76 17.48
N VAL A 226 -7.03 -6.72 17.16
CA VAL A 226 -5.57 -6.63 17.36
C VAL A 226 -4.83 -6.17 16.11
N THR A 227 -5.50 -6.18 14.95
CA THR A 227 -4.96 -5.68 13.68
C THR A 227 -5.93 -4.70 13.01
N LEU A 228 -5.39 -3.91 12.08
CA LEU A 228 -6.18 -2.99 11.28
C LEU A 228 -7.21 -3.74 10.40
N ALA A 229 -6.81 -4.88 9.85
CA ALA A 229 -7.66 -5.69 9.00
C ALA A 229 -8.85 -6.29 9.77
N ASP A 230 -8.60 -6.78 10.99
CA ASP A 230 -9.66 -7.29 11.89
C ASP A 230 -10.64 -6.18 12.27
N ALA A 231 -10.10 -5.00 12.62
CA ALA A 231 -10.91 -3.84 13.00
C ALA A 231 -11.89 -3.43 11.89
N LEU A 232 -11.46 -3.52 10.63
CA LEU A 232 -12.21 -3.12 9.44
C LEU A 232 -12.97 -4.27 8.79
N GLY A 233 -12.97 -5.46 9.40
CA GLY A 233 -13.52 -6.69 8.81
C GLY A 233 -14.97 -6.56 8.35
N VAL A 234 -15.83 -5.92 9.12
CA VAL A 234 -17.25 -5.73 8.78
C VAL A 234 -17.40 -4.86 7.52
N LEU A 235 -16.74 -3.70 7.45
CA LEU A 235 -16.83 -2.78 6.32
C LEU A 235 -16.32 -3.43 5.02
N ARG A 236 -15.33 -4.32 5.15
CA ARG A 236 -14.79 -5.09 4.03
C ARG A 236 -15.75 -6.18 3.57
N ALA A 237 -16.34 -6.93 4.51
CA ALA A 237 -17.30 -8.00 4.20
C ALA A 237 -18.56 -7.44 3.51
N GLU A 238 -18.96 -6.21 3.83
CA GLU A 238 -20.07 -5.51 3.18
C GLU A 238 -19.71 -4.94 1.80
N GLY A 239 -18.44 -5.07 1.36
CA GLY A 239 -17.96 -4.50 0.10
C GLY A 239 -17.88 -2.97 0.08
N SER A 240 -18.07 -2.32 1.23
CA SER A 240 -18.01 -0.85 1.35
C SER A 240 -16.60 -0.30 1.50
N LEU A 241 -15.61 -1.19 1.74
CA LEU A 241 -14.18 -0.87 1.88
C LEU A 241 -13.32 -1.90 1.17
N HIS A 242 -12.43 -1.43 0.29
CA HIS A 242 -11.36 -2.21 -0.32
C HIS A 242 -10.01 -1.78 0.25
N LEU A 243 -9.30 -2.71 0.92
CA LEU A 243 -7.89 -2.54 1.26
C LEU A 243 -7.06 -3.20 0.18
N TYR A 244 -6.31 -2.45 -0.61
CA TYR A 244 -5.54 -3.00 -1.72
C TYR A 244 -4.10 -2.50 -1.71
N ASP A 245 -3.19 -3.31 -2.25
CA ASP A 245 -1.79 -2.94 -2.31
C ASP A 245 -0.99 -3.73 -3.36
N TYR A 246 0.26 -3.27 -3.60
CA TYR A 246 1.25 -4.00 -4.37
C TYR A 246 2.34 -4.51 -3.45
N SER A 247 2.81 -5.73 -3.67
CA SER A 247 3.87 -6.31 -2.85
C SER A 247 4.88 -7.11 -3.67
N LYS A 248 6.17 -6.98 -3.33
CA LYS A 248 7.27 -7.81 -3.83
C LYS A 248 7.63 -8.93 -2.84
N ALA A 249 6.79 -9.14 -1.84
CA ALA A 249 6.95 -10.21 -0.88
C ALA A 249 6.93 -11.58 -1.56
N PRO A 250 7.61 -12.58 -1.03
CA PRO A 250 7.47 -13.97 -1.48
C PRO A 250 6.03 -14.46 -1.29
N LEU A 251 5.67 -15.55 -1.96
CA LEU A 251 4.33 -16.12 -1.89
C LEU A 251 3.97 -16.54 -0.44
N SER A 252 4.92 -17.17 0.24
CA SER A 252 4.74 -17.73 1.58
C SER A 252 5.49 -16.96 2.67
N GLY A 253 5.28 -17.35 3.91
CA GLY A 253 5.88 -16.74 5.10
C GLY A 253 4.99 -15.68 5.74
N PRO A 254 5.36 -15.21 6.96
CA PRO A 254 4.50 -14.35 7.77
C PRO A 254 4.26 -12.96 7.19
N LEU A 255 5.09 -12.52 6.24
CA LEU A 255 4.94 -11.26 5.49
C LEU A 255 4.67 -11.52 4.00
N GLY A 256 4.43 -12.80 3.63
CA GLY A 256 4.18 -13.22 2.27
C GLY A 256 2.83 -12.77 1.71
N LEU A 257 2.64 -12.99 0.41
CA LEU A 257 1.40 -12.61 -0.29
C LEU A 257 0.18 -13.29 0.33
N TRP A 258 0.28 -14.60 0.67
CA TRP A 258 -0.81 -15.34 1.31
C TRP A 258 -1.20 -14.75 2.66
N ALA A 259 -0.23 -14.44 3.53
CA ALA A 259 -0.52 -13.86 4.84
C ALA A 259 -1.21 -12.49 4.73
N GLN A 260 -0.88 -11.72 3.71
CA GLN A 260 -1.52 -10.42 3.45
C GLN A 260 -2.95 -10.62 2.90
N ALA A 261 -3.16 -11.57 2.00
CA ALA A 261 -4.48 -11.88 1.44
C ALA A 261 -5.41 -12.48 2.51
N ASP A 262 -4.92 -13.42 3.32
CA ASP A 262 -5.68 -14.02 4.43
C ASP A 262 -6.12 -12.96 5.45
N ALA A 263 -5.29 -11.94 5.68
CA ALA A 263 -5.65 -10.77 6.48
C ALA A 263 -6.63 -9.83 5.76
N GLY A 264 -6.99 -10.12 4.51
CA GLY A 264 -8.01 -9.42 3.73
C GLY A 264 -7.54 -8.18 3.00
N PHE A 265 -6.27 -8.12 2.66
CA PHE A 265 -5.77 -7.17 1.67
C PHE A 265 -5.91 -7.77 0.27
N ASP A 266 -6.42 -6.99 -0.66
CA ASP A 266 -6.36 -7.31 -2.08
C ASP A 266 -4.94 -7.01 -2.59
N VAL A 267 -4.10 -8.03 -2.63
CA VAL A 267 -2.67 -7.87 -2.92
C VAL A 267 -2.38 -8.21 -4.37
N THR A 268 -1.78 -7.27 -5.08
CA THR A 268 -1.20 -7.50 -6.41
C THR A 268 0.29 -7.78 -6.24
N ALA A 269 0.76 -8.96 -6.64
CA ALA A 269 2.17 -9.28 -6.70
C ALA A 269 2.88 -8.30 -7.64
N SER A 270 4.10 -7.88 -7.33
CA SER A 270 4.85 -6.94 -8.16
C SER A 270 6.17 -7.56 -8.61
N LEU A 271 6.38 -7.64 -9.90
CA LEU A 271 7.62 -8.16 -10.48
C LEU A 271 8.80 -7.30 -10.06
N ALA A 272 9.83 -7.93 -9.51
CA ALA A 272 11.14 -7.33 -9.23
C ALA A 272 12.14 -7.87 -10.26
N ALA A 273 12.14 -7.30 -11.47
CA ALA A 273 12.82 -7.86 -12.64
C ALA A 273 14.33 -8.04 -12.48
N ASP A 274 14.95 -7.27 -11.59
CA ASP A 274 16.38 -7.37 -11.25
C ASP A 274 16.68 -8.41 -10.14
N ARG A 275 15.71 -9.24 -9.74
CA ARG A 275 15.91 -10.38 -8.83
C ARG A 275 16.13 -11.66 -9.65
N ALA A 276 17.12 -12.46 -9.29
CA ALA A 276 17.42 -13.71 -10.00
C ALA A 276 16.22 -14.69 -10.07
N THR A 277 15.36 -14.69 -9.05
CA THR A 277 14.15 -15.54 -8.97
C THR A 277 12.89 -14.88 -9.53
N ALA A 278 12.98 -13.68 -10.12
CA ALA A 278 11.83 -12.86 -10.46
C ALA A 278 10.76 -13.58 -11.29
N VAL A 279 11.14 -14.28 -12.34
CA VAL A 279 10.21 -14.98 -13.23
C VAL A 279 9.60 -16.20 -12.54
N ALA A 280 10.38 -16.91 -11.73
CA ALA A 280 9.90 -18.07 -10.97
C ALA A 280 8.91 -17.64 -9.89
N ASP A 281 9.24 -16.60 -9.12
CA ASP A 281 8.36 -16.01 -8.09
C ASP A 281 7.05 -15.50 -8.72
N ALA A 282 7.14 -14.81 -9.85
CA ALA A 282 5.99 -14.31 -10.60
C ALA A 282 5.09 -15.46 -11.11
N ALA A 283 5.69 -16.49 -11.68
CA ALA A 283 4.94 -17.67 -12.16
C ALA A 283 4.22 -18.40 -11.02
N LEU A 284 4.87 -18.51 -9.85
CA LEU A 284 4.24 -19.07 -8.63
C LEU A 284 3.09 -18.20 -8.15
N ALA A 285 3.27 -16.88 -8.08
CA ALA A 285 2.23 -15.96 -7.63
C ALA A 285 0.99 -16.02 -8.54
N VAL A 286 1.19 -16.01 -9.86
CA VAL A 286 0.06 -16.09 -10.82
C VAL A 286 -0.67 -17.43 -10.75
N ARG A 287 0.06 -18.56 -10.63
CA ARG A 287 -0.56 -19.89 -10.42
C ARG A 287 -1.35 -19.99 -9.12
N ALA A 288 -0.97 -19.20 -8.13
CA ALA A 288 -1.67 -19.08 -6.87
C ALA A 288 -2.89 -18.12 -6.93
N GLY A 289 -3.20 -17.58 -8.12
CA GLY A 289 -4.33 -16.68 -8.34
C GLY A 289 -4.03 -15.19 -8.15
N PHE A 290 -2.82 -14.81 -7.74
CA PHE A 290 -2.49 -13.40 -7.58
C PHE A 290 -2.37 -12.67 -8.92
N ARG A 291 -2.83 -11.43 -8.98
CA ARG A 291 -2.50 -10.48 -10.06
C ARG A 291 -1.02 -10.17 -10.01
N LEU A 292 -0.40 -9.95 -11.14
CA LEU A 292 1.02 -9.63 -11.26
C LEU A 292 1.22 -8.26 -11.90
N ALA A 293 1.65 -7.27 -11.15
CA ALA A 293 2.08 -5.98 -11.68
C ALA A 293 3.45 -6.09 -12.37
N VAL A 294 3.49 -5.75 -13.64
CA VAL A 294 4.69 -5.84 -14.50
C VAL A 294 5.05 -4.46 -15.02
N PRO A 295 6.11 -3.82 -14.52
CA PRO A 295 6.62 -2.57 -15.08
C PRO A 295 7.30 -2.84 -16.43
N VAL A 296 6.87 -2.11 -17.47
CA VAL A 296 7.38 -2.28 -18.84
C VAL A 296 7.94 -0.98 -19.39
N ALA A 297 9.06 -1.06 -20.08
CA ALA A 297 9.73 0.10 -20.72
C ALA A 297 9.09 0.49 -22.06
N LEU A 298 7.78 0.49 -22.15
CA LEU A 298 7.04 0.89 -23.33
C LEU A 298 6.78 2.40 -23.36
N ARG A 299 6.99 3.01 -24.54
CA ARG A 299 6.66 4.43 -24.74
C ARG A 299 5.14 4.62 -24.79
N LYS A 300 4.70 5.85 -24.46
CA LYS A 300 3.29 6.23 -24.62
C LYS A 300 2.88 6.05 -26.09
N GLY A 301 1.75 5.38 -26.32
CA GLY A 301 1.25 5.07 -27.67
C GLY A 301 1.67 3.71 -28.24
N GLN A 302 2.71 3.08 -27.70
CA GLN A 302 3.00 1.69 -28.08
C GLN A 302 1.91 0.75 -27.56
N PRO A 303 1.51 -0.28 -28.33
CA PRO A 303 0.54 -1.28 -27.88
C PRO A 303 1.04 -2.03 -26.66
N LEU A 304 0.13 -2.38 -25.75
CA LEU A 304 0.43 -3.28 -24.66
C LEU A 304 0.26 -4.73 -25.13
N PRO A 305 1.02 -5.67 -24.57
CA PRO A 305 0.77 -7.09 -24.81
C PRO A 305 -0.63 -7.48 -24.32
N VAL A 306 -1.28 -8.39 -25.03
CA VAL A 306 -2.59 -8.95 -24.64
C VAL A 306 -2.43 -10.16 -23.70
N ALA A 307 -1.26 -10.77 -23.68
CA ALA A 307 -0.89 -11.85 -22.78
C ALA A 307 0.60 -11.77 -22.45
N LEU A 308 1.00 -12.40 -21.35
CA LEU A 308 2.36 -12.51 -20.88
C LEU A 308 2.71 -13.96 -20.60
N THR A 309 3.79 -14.46 -21.19
CA THR A 309 4.33 -15.78 -20.87
C THR A 309 5.50 -15.63 -19.89
N LEU A 310 5.36 -16.22 -18.71
CA LEU A 310 6.41 -16.35 -17.71
C LEU A 310 7.08 -17.72 -17.91
N ALA A 311 8.32 -17.73 -18.33
CA ALA A 311 9.10 -18.94 -18.56
C ALA A 311 10.30 -18.99 -17.60
N PRO A 312 10.14 -19.55 -16.39
CA PRO A 312 11.24 -19.73 -15.45
C PRO A 312 12.26 -20.75 -15.97
N ASP A 313 13.53 -20.62 -15.57
CA ASP A 313 14.59 -21.56 -15.94
C ASP A 313 14.27 -23.00 -15.49
N HIS A 314 13.58 -23.12 -14.35
CA HIS A 314 13.13 -24.39 -13.79
C HIS A 314 11.62 -24.38 -13.59
N GLY A 315 10.96 -25.37 -14.16
CA GLY A 315 9.50 -25.53 -14.08
C GLY A 315 8.76 -25.14 -15.37
N PRO A 316 7.45 -25.41 -15.42
CA PRO A 316 6.66 -25.12 -16.61
C PRO A 316 6.43 -23.62 -16.80
N ALA A 317 6.41 -23.17 -18.04
CA ALA A 317 5.97 -21.84 -18.39
C ALA A 317 4.47 -21.65 -18.06
N VAL A 318 4.09 -20.42 -17.80
CA VAL A 318 2.68 -20.03 -17.62
C VAL A 318 2.37 -18.79 -18.46
N THR A 319 1.31 -18.87 -19.26
CA THR A 319 0.80 -17.74 -20.04
C THR A 319 -0.45 -17.21 -19.38
N VAL A 320 -0.50 -15.90 -19.15
CA VAL A 320 -1.61 -15.22 -18.50
C VAL A 320 -2.10 -14.05 -19.34
N PRO A 321 -3.41 -13.74 -19.33
CA PRO A 321 -3.91 -12.55 -19.97
C PRO A 321 -3.27 -11.29 -19.38
N ALA A 322 -3.13 -10.24 -20.18
CA ALA A 322 -2.58 -8.97 -19.76
C ALA A 322 -3.65 -7.88 -19.79
N VAL A 323 -3.68 -7.05 -18.76
CA VAL A 323 -4.57 -5.90 -18.64
C VAL A 323 -3.78 -4.59 -18.53
N ASN A 324 -4.39 -3.50 -18.99
CA ASN A 324 -3.76 -2.18 -18.94
C ASN A 324 -3.86 -1.56 -17.53
N GLY A 325 -2.83 -1.73 -16.72
CA GLY A 325 -2.74 -1.15 -15.38
C GLY A 325 -2.55 0.38 -15.34
N ASP A 326 -2.45 1.05 -16.49
CA ASP A 326 -2.39 2.51 -16.55
C ASP A 326 -3.76 3.19 -16.62
N LEU A 327 -4.84 2.43 -16.82
CA LEU A 327 -6.20 2.97 -16.87
C LEU A 327 -6.67 3.42 -15.49
N THR A 328 -6.60 2.55 -14.50
CA THR A 328 -7.00 2.82 -13.11
C THR A 328 -5.97 2.26 -12.14
N ASP A 329 -6.11 2.55 -10.85
CA ASP A 329 -5.35 1.90 -9.76
C ASP A 329 -6.25 0.94 -8.96
N HIS A 330 -7.47 0.69 -9.41
CA HIS A 330 -8.47 -0.15 -8.73
C HIS A 330 -8.22 -1.63 -9.03
N ARG A 331 -7.18 -2.20 -8.40
CA ARG A 331 -6.71 -3.56 -8.68
C ARG A 331 -7.72 -4.66 -8.34
N TRP A 332 -8.53 -4.45 -7.32
CA TRP A 332 -9.60 -5.41 -6.96
C TRP A 332 -10.65 -5.62 -8.08
N ALA A 333 -10.76 -4.69 -9.01
CA ALA A 333 -11.65 -4.80 -10.16
C ALA A 333 -11.03 -5.55 -11.34
N ASP A 334 -9.72 -5.77 -11.35
CA ASP A 334 -9.07 -6.57 -12.38
C ASP A 334 -9.31 -8.07 -12.10
N PRO A 335 -9.41 -8.93 -13.13
CA PRO A 335 -9.50 -10.36 -12.94
C PRO A 335 -8.31 -10.93 -12.13
N GLU A 336 -8.52 -12.05 -11.45
CA GLU A 336 -7.43 -12.78 -10.78
C GLU A 336 -6.52 -13.47 -11.80
N GLY A 337 -5.28 -13.71 -11.42
CA GLY A 337 -4.30 -14.42 -12.24
C GLY A 337 -3.89 -13.72 -13.54
N VAL A 338 -4.08 -12.40 -13.65
CA VAL A 338 -3.68 -11.63 -14.84
C VAL A 338 -2.38 -10.87 -14.62
N ALA A 339 -1.70 -10.52 -15.72
CA ALA A 339 -0.61 -9.57 -15.73
C ALA A 339 -1.14 -8.14 -15.86
N VAL A 340 -0.89 -7.31 -14.86
CA VAL A 340 -1.23 -5.88 -14.85
C VAL A 340 -0.05 -5.10 -15.41
N ILE A 341 -0.13 -4.71 -16.67
CA ILE A 341 0.97 -4.03 -17.35
C ILE A 341 0.99 -2.55 -16.98
N LEU A 342 2.12 -2.11 -16.45
CA LEU A 342 2.37 -0.74 -16.03
C LEU A 342 3.51 -0.14 -16.88
N ARG A 343 3.24 0.91 -17.64
CA ARG A 343 4.34 1.62 -18.30
C ARG A 343 5.26 2.25 -17.28
N SER A 344 6.54 2.01 -17.45
CA SER A 344 7.56 2.55 -16.57
C SER A 344 7.51 4.08 -16.53
N LYS A 345 7.53 4.62 -15.32
CA LYS A 345 7.62 6.06 -15.05
C LYS A 345 9.01 6.39 -14.51
N VAL A 346 10.06 5.96 -15.23
CA VAL A 346 11.44 6.30 -14.82
C VAL A 346 11.54 7.81 -14.72
N SER A 347 11.97 8.30 -13.55
CA SER A 347 12.23 9.71 -13.36
C SER A 347 13.36 10.16 -14.29
N ARG A 348 13.24 11.36 -14.87
CA ARG A 348 14.38 12.01 -15.54
C ARG A 348 15.48 12.16 -14.49
N GLY A 349 16.56 11.43 -14.63
CA GLY A 349 17.68 11.42 -13.66
C GLY A 349 17.76 10.13 -12.81
N ALA A 350 16.91 9.15 -13.01
CA ALA A 350 17.20 7.80 -12.53
C ALA A 350 18.49 7.32 -13.17
N GLY A 351 19.45 6.91 -12.36
CA GLY A 351 20.72 6.38 -12.83
C GLY A 351 20.56 5.10 -13.65
N PRO A 352 21.62 4.63 -14.29
CA PRO A 352 21.61 3.39 -15.05
C PRO A 352 21.20 2.17 -14.20
N GLU A 353 21.32 2.26 -12.87
CA GLU A 353 20.91 1.20 -11.95
C GLU A 353 19.39 0.96 -11.94
N ALA A 354 18.58 1.95 -12.34
CA ALA A 354 17.14 1.78 -12.49
C ALA A 354 16.75 1.03 -13.77
N ALA A 355 17.64 1.01 -14.77
CA ALA A 355 17.39 0.38 -16.05
C ALA A 355 17.08 -1.14 -15.95
N PRO A 356 17.81 -1.94 -15.17
CA PRO A 356 17.51 -3.36 -15.01
C PRO A 356 16.10 -3.62 -14.47
N PHE A 357 15.65 -2.84 -13.51
CA PHE A 357 14.32 -3.00 -12.91
C PHE A 357 13.19 -2.75 -13.91
N HIS A 358 13.35 -1.77 -14.79
CA HIS A 358 12.31 -1.35 -15.74
C HIS A 358 12.47 -1.97 -17.12
N LEU A 359 13.71 -2.26 -17.54
CA LEU A 359 14.06 -2.74 -18.89
C LEU A 359 14.17 -4.25 -18.95
N ALA A 360 14.72 -4.90 -17.90
CA ALA A 360 14.84 -6.34 -17.84
C ALA A 360 13.49 -7.06 -17.75
N ALA A 361 12.41 -6.32 -17.41
CA ALA A 361 11.08 -6.90 -17.49
C ALA A 361 10.74 -7.36 -18.92
N ILE A 362 11.32 -6.72 -19.99
CA ILE A 362 11.06 -7.09 -21.38
C ILE A 362 12.27 -6.76 -22.25
N PRO A 363 13.43 -7.44 -22.09
CA PRO A 363 14.57 -7.22 -22.98
C PRO A 363 14.24 -7.57 -24.45
N ASP A 364 13.36 -8.56 -24.68
CA ASP A 364 13.00 -9.11 -25.98
C ASP A 364 11.50 -9.34 -26.15
N ALA A 365 10.63 -8.68 -25.38
CA ALA A 365 9.22 -8.71 -25.67
C ALA A 365 8.94 -7.91 -26.95
N GLN A 366 9.41 -8.42 -28.06
CA GLN A 366 8.75 -8.13 -29.32
C GLN A 366 7.32 -8.64 -29.14
N PRO A 367 6.30 -7.79 -29.28
CA PRO A 367 4.95 -8.29 -29.43
C PRO A 367 5.01 -9.32 -30.55
N LEU A 368 4.77 -10.57 -30.22
CA LEU A 368 4.59 -11.61 -31.22
C LEU A 368 3.43 -11.15 -32.11
N ALA A 369 3.41 -11.58 -33.36
CA ALA A 369 2.38 -11.18 -34.33
C ALA A 369 0.95 -11.46 -33.85
N ASP A 370 0.79 -12.34 -32.85
CA ASP A 370 -0.48 -12.68 -32.17
C ASP A 370 -0.79 -11.76 -30.97
N GLY A 371 0.01 -10.72 -30.70
CA GLY A 371 -0.18 -9.80 -29.57
C GLY A 371 0.30 -10.34 -28.22
N THR A 372 0.93 -11.51 -28.17
CA THR A 372 1.54 -12.05 -26.93
C THR A 372 2.92 -11.47 -26.71
N ALA A 373 3.36 -11.38 -25.45
CA ALA A 373 4.73 -11.05 -25.10
C ALA A 373 5.32 -12.17 -24.24
N ARG A 374 6.54 -12.57 -24.56
CA ARG A 374 7.26 -13.57 -23.79
C ARG A 374 8.28 -12.86 -22.90
N LEU A 375 8.16 -13.02 -21.61
CA LEU A 375 9.18 -12.60 -20.65
C LEU A 375 10.21 -13.70 -20.57
N ILE A 376 11.33 -13.50 -21.26
CA ILE A 376 12.49 -14.39 -21.17
C ILE A 376 13.47 -13.69 -20.24
N TRP A 377 13.88 -14.38 -19.19
CA TRP A 377 14.99 -13.95 -18.37
C TRP A 377 16.28 -14.13 -19.19
N ALA A 378 16.95 -13.03 -19.51
CA ALA A 378 18.36 -13.06 -19.86
C ALA A 378 19.15 -12.77 -18.58
N PRO A 379 20.08 -13.65 -18.16
CA PRO A 379 20.89 -13.46 -16.96
C PRO A 379 21.78 -12.22 -17.04
#